data_37dc06a81d7ebe8e7496942ea2e10a72
#
_entry.id   37dc06a81d7ebe8e7496942ea2e10a72
#
_cell.length_a   1.000
_cell.length_b   1.000
_cell.length_c   1.000
_cell.angle_alpha   90.00
_cell.angle_beta   90.00
_cell.angle_gamma   90.00
#
_symmetry.space_group_name_H-M   'P 1'
#
loop_
_entity.id
_entity.type
_entity.pdbx_description
1 polymer ?
#
loop_
_entity_poly.entity_id
_entity_poly.type
_entity_poly.pdbx_seq_one_letter_code
_entity_poly.pdbx_strand_id
1 'polypeptide(L)'
;MSDSSYTDLAQRIEESFAEIEDEAIADFKKTDEAYAVLYQQISKLKADNPFIGKVIDGSGDISLTAEEHEVLTEYFRLRFRLDDMERQRLYFRGHTDCISYLKKVGALN
;
A
#
# COMPACT_ATOMS: atom_id res chain seq x y z
N MET A 1 -13.95 -0.86 33.64
CA MET A 1 -14.75 -1.06 32.43
C MET A 1 -14.25 -0.33 31.21
N SER A 2 -13.56 0.79 31.39
CA SER A 2 -12.91 1.51 30.29
C SER A 2 -11.94 0.65 29.49
N ASP A 3 -11.22 -0.29 30.11
CA ASP A 3 -10.24 -1.16 29.48
C ASP A 3 -10.89 -2.08 28.46
N SER A 4 -12.07 -2.61 28.77
CA SER A 4 -12.82 -3.49 27.89
C SER A 4 -13.28 -2.77 26.62
N SER A 5 -13.79 -1.55 26.77
CA SER A 5 -14.22 -0.72 25.63
C SER A 5 -13.06 -0.29 24.76
N TYR A 6 -11.94 0.04 25.37
CA TYR A 6 -10.72 0.41 24.63
C TYR A 6 -10.16 -0.77 23.83
N THR A 7 -10.13 -1.95 24.44
CA THR A 7 -9.65 -3.18 23.78
C THR A 7 -10.54 -3.52 22.58
N ASP A 8 -11.87 -3.40 22.74
CA ASP A 8 -12.82 -3.66 21.64
C ASP A 8 -12.61 -2.67 20.48
N LEU A 9 -12.37 -1.40 20.78
CA LEU A 9 -12.13 -0.41 19.74
C LEU A 9 -10.83 -0.68 18.99
N ALA A 10 -9.75 -0.97 19.71
CA ALA A 10 -8.46 -1.30 19.11
C ALA A 10 -8.56 -2.54 18.22
N GLN A 11 -9.26 -3.57 18.69
CA GLN A 11 -9.48 -4.79 17.93
C GLN A 11 -10.28 -4.53 16.65
N ARG A 12 -11.33 -3.72 16.71
CA ARG A 12 -12.11 -3.35 15.53
C ARG A 12 -11.29 -2.58 14.52
N ILE A 13 -10.42 -1.69 14.97
CA ILE A 13 -9.53 -0.95 14.09
C ILE A 13 -8.57 -1.91 13.37
N GLU A 14 -7.98 -2.85 14.10
CA GLU A 14 -7.10 -3.86 13.50
C GLU A 14 -7.82 -4.73 12.49
N GLU A 15 -9.00 -5.21 12.81
CA GLU A 15 -9.81 -6.06 11.93
C GLU A 15 -10.25 -5.32 10.65
N SER A 16 -10.48 -4.01 10.75
CA SER A 16 -10.92 -3.19 9.63
C SER A 16 -9.77 -2.58 8.82
N PHE A 17 -8.53 -2.70 9.30
CA PHE A 17 -7.40 -2.01 8.69
C PHE A 17 -7.17 -2.44 7.23
N ALA A 18 -7.25 -3.74 6.95
CA ALA A 18 -7.08 -4.27 5.61
C ALA A 18 -8.15 -3.73 4.65
N GLU A 19 -9.40 -3.64 5.10
CA GLU A 19 -10.49 -3.08 4.28
C GLU A 19 -10.28 -1.59 4.01
N ILE A 20 -9.86 -0.84 5.02
CA ILE A 20 -9.55 0.60 4.88
C ILE A 20 -8.41 0.81 3.90
N GLU A 21 -7.38 -0.01 4.00
CA GLU A 21 -6.23 0.03 3.10
C GLU A 21 -6.64 -0.26 1.66
N ASP A 22 -7.43 -1.31 1.43
CA ASP A 22 -7.92 -1.69 0.11
C ASP A 22 -8.81 -0.60 -0.49
N GLU A 23 -9.69 0.00 0.29
CA GLU A 23 -10.52 1.12 -0.14
C GLU A 23 -9.68 2.34 -0.52
N ALA A 24 -8.68 2.67 0.30
CA ALA A 24 -7.81 3.80 0.04
C ALA A 24 -7.02 3.61 -1.25
N ILE A 25 -6.50 2.41 -1.49
CA ILE A 25 -5.76 2.07 -2.71
C ILE A 25 -6.67 2.11 -3.93
N ALA A 26 -7.87 1.52 -3.84
CA ALA A 26 -8.84 1.54 -4.92
C ALA A 26 -9.28 2.96 -5.28
N ASP A 27 -9.51 3.80 -4.28
CA ASP A 27 -9.84 5.20 -4.47
C ASP A 27 -8.67 5.97 -5.09
N PHE A 28 -7.45 5.70 -4.63
CA PHE A 28 -6.23 6.31 -5.15
C PHE A 28 -6.02 6.01 -6.63
N LYS A 29 -6.28 4.77 -7.06
CA LYS A 29 -6.22 4.39 -8.48
C LYS A 29 -7.19 5.17 -9.34
N LYS A 30 -8.34 5.52 -8.81
CA LYS A 30 -9.37 6.27 -9.54
C LYS A 30 -9.11 7.77 -9.59
N THR A 31 -8.50 8.33 -8.55
CA THR A 31 -8.39 9.79 -8.37
C THR A 31 -7.02 10.34 -8.68
N ASP A 32 -5.97 9.51 -8.70
CA ASP A 32 -4.60 9.94 -8.94
C ASP A 32 -4.05 9.28 -10.21
N GLU A 33 -3.90 10.08 -11.26
CA GLU A 33 -3.42 9.61 -12.56
C GLU A 33 -1.96 9.12 -12.48
N ALA A 34 -1.11 9.82 -11.76
CA ALA A 34 0.30 9.45 -11.60
C ALA A 34 0.44 8.09 -10.92
N TYR A 35 -0.37 7.82 -9.92
CA TYR A 35 -0.41 6.54 -9.24
C TYR A 35 -0.88 5.42 -10.20
N ALA A 36 -1.95 5.67 -10.94
CA ALA A 36 -2.50 4.70 -11.88
C ALA A 36 -1.48 4.34 -12.98
N VAL A 37 -0.77 5.33 -13.52
CA VAL A 37 0.27 5.13 -14.54
C VAL A 37 1.41 4.29 -13.96
N LEU A 38 1.89 4.63 -12.78
CA LEU A 38 2.97 3.89 -12.11
C LEU A 38 2.58 2.44 -11.83
N TYR A 39 1.36 2.23 -11.34
CA TYR A 39 0.82 0.91 -11.09
C TYR A 39 0.80 0.06 -12.36
N GLN A 40 0.35 0.64 -13.49
CA GLN A 40 0.32 -0.03 -14.77
C GLN A 40 1.72 -0.36 -15.29
N GLN A 41 2.68 0.54 -15.12
CA GLN A 41 4.08 0.30 -15.48
C GLN A 41 4.67 -0.90 -14.74
N ILE A 42 4.42 -0.98 -13.44
CA ILE A 42 4.87 -2.10 -12.61
C ILE A 42 4.23 -3.41 -13.05
N SER A 43 2.92 -3.40 -13.25
CA SER A 43 2.18 -4.59 -13.68
C SER A 43 2.65 -5.09 -15.04
N LYS A 44 2.89 -4.19 -15.98
CA LYS A 44 3.39 -4.52 -17.30
C LYS A 44 4.80 -5.09 -17.23
N LEU A 45 5.68 -4.48 -16.46
CA LEU A 45 7.05 -4.95 -16.30
C LEU A 45 7.09 -6.37 -15.73
N LYS A 46 6.25 -6.65 -14.75
CA LYS A 46 6.13 -7.98 -14.16
C LYS A 46 5.54 -8.99 -15.15
N ALA A 47 4.53 -8.59 -15.93
CA ALA A 47 3.91 -9.46 -16.93
C ALA A 47 4.88 -9.79 -18.09
N ASP A 48 5.65 -8.81 -18.54
CA ASP A 48 6.62 -8.98 -19.62
C ASP A 48 7.88 -9.76 -19.18
N ASN A 49 8.13 -9.84 -17.88
CA ASN A 49 9.30 -10.49 -17.30
C ASN A 49 8.92 -11.49 -16.21
N PRO A 50 8.45 -12.69 -16.57
CA PRO A 50 7.95 -13.69 -15.60
C PRO A 50 8.97 -14.08 -14.52
N PHE A 51 10.28 -13.92 -14.78
CA PHE A 51 11.30 -14.24 -13.78
C PHE A 51 11.19 -13.39 -12.51
N ILE A 52 10.59 -12.21 -12.59
CA ILE A 52 10.39 -11.32 -11.43
C ILE A 52 9.54 -12.04 -10.38
N GLY A 53 8.46 -12.67 -10.79
CA GLY A 53 7.62 -13.46 -9.88
C GLY A 53 8.39 -14.61 -9.24
N LYS A 54 9.25 -15.28 -9.99
CA LYS A 54 10.07 -16.37 -9.48
C LYS A 54 11.08 -15.90 -8.43
N VAL A 55 11.65 -14.70 -8.61
CA VAL A 55 12.58 -14.11 -7.63
C VAL A 55 11.85 -13.76 -6.34
N ILE A 56 10.67 -13.17 -6.44
CA ILE A 56 9.92 -12.67 -5.29
C ILE A 56 9.24 -13.81 -4.53
N ASP A 57 8.57 -14.72 -5.24
CA ASP A 57 7.73 -15.75 -4.65
C ASP A 57 8.42 -17.12 -4.57
N GLY A 58 9.57 -17.27 -5.23
CA GLY A 58 10.33 -18.51 -5.25
C GLY A 58 11.23 -18.69 -4.04
N SER A 59 11.78 -19.89 -3.91
CA SER A 59 12.76 -20.24 -2.89
C SER A 59 13.94 -20.96 -3.52
N GLY A 60 15.10 -20.93 -2.82
CA GLY A 60 16.33 -21.56 -3.29
C GLY A 60 17.19 -20.60 -4.11
N ASP A 61 18.25 -21.16 -4.69
CA ASP A 61 19.20 -20.37 -5.46
C ASP A 61 18.62 -19.97 -6.82
N ILE A 62 18.90 -18.76 -7.23
CA ILE A 62 18.50 -18.24 -8.53
C ILE A 62 19.66 -17.49 -9.16
N SER A 63 19.85 -17.67 -10.47
CA SER A 63 20.85 -16.96 -11.25
C SER A 63 20.15 -16.02 -12.22
N LEU A 64 20.64 -14.80 -12.32
CA LEU A 64 20.12 -13.80 -13.24
C LEU A 64 21.21 -13.35 -14.21
N THR A 65 20.82 -13.08 -15.45
CA THR A 65 21.72 -12.39 -16.39
C THR A 65 21.86 -10.94 -15.98
N ALA A 66 22.86 -10.25 -16.54
CA ALA A 66 23.04 -8.81 -16.29
C ALA A 66 21.78 -8.01 -16.67
N GLU A 67 21.16 -8.35 -17.79
CA GLU A 67 19.94 -7.70 -18.27
C GLU A 67 18.75 -7.95 -17.32
N GLU A 68 18.59 -9.19 -16.86
CA GLU A 68 17.56 -9.54 -15.89
C GLU A 68 17.76 -8.81 -14.57
N HIS A 69 19.00 -8.67 -14.13
CA HIS A 69 19.32 -7.92 -12.91
C HIS A 69 18.94 -6.44 -13.05
N GLU A 70 19.21 -5.82 -14.20
CA GLU A 70 18.79 -4.44 -14.46
C GLU A 70 17.28 -4.29 -14.42
N VAL A 71 16.55 -5.20 -15.03
CA VAL A 71 15.08 -5.21 -15.02
C VAL A 71 14.54 -5.36 -13.60
N LEU A 72 15.12 -6.25 -12.82
CA LEU A 72 14.72 -6.46 -11.43
C LEU A 72 14.97 -5.20 -10.58
N THR A 73 16.11 -4.55 -10.79
CA THR A 73 16.44 -3.29 -10.10
C THR A 73 15.41 -2.20 -10.45
N GLU A 74 15.04 -2.10 -11.73
CA GLU A 74 14.01 -1.16 -12.16
C GLU A 74 12.64 -1.49 -11.55
N TYR A 75 12.28 -2.75 -11.47
CA TYR A 75 11.04 -3.20 -10.82
C TYR A 75 10.99 -2.74 -9.36
N PHE A 76 12.06 -2.97 -8.60
CA PHE A 76 12.10 -2.57 -7.20
C PHE A 76 12.08 -1.05 -7.04
N ARG A 77 12.75 -0.32 -7.93
CA ARG A 77 12.74 1.14 -7.89
C ARG A 77 11.32 1.68 -8.08
N LEU A 78 10.59 1.15 -9.04
CA LEU A 78 9.21 1.52 -9.29
C LEU A 78 8.30 1.10 -8.14
N ARG A 79 8.53 -0.09 -7.59
CA ARG A 79 7.76 -0.62 -6.47
C ARG A 79 7.93 0.22 -5.21
N PHE A 80 9.14 0.61 -4.87
CA PHE A 80 9.39 1.50 -3.74
C PHE A 80 8.70 2.85 -3.92
N ARG A 81 8.71 3.37 -5.11
CA ARG A 81 8.02 4.62 -5.43
C ARG A 81 6.51 4.50 -5.24
N LEU A 82 5.93 3.40 -5.69
CA LEU A 82 4.50 3.12 -5.49
C LEU A 82 4.17 3.00 -4.00
N ASP A 83 4.98 2.26 -3.25
CA ASP A 83 4.80 2.06 -1.81
C ASP A 83 4.86 3.40 -1.05
N ASP A 84 5.75 4.30 -1.43
CA ASP A 84 5.84 5.64 -0.84
C ASP A 84 4.56 6.44 -1.10
N MET A 85 4.03 6.40 -2.32
CA MET A 85 2.79 7.07 -2.66
C MET A 85 1.61 6.53 -1.84
N GLU A 86 1.52 5.21 -1.70
CA GLU A 86 0.48 4.55 -0.91
C GLU A 86 0.59 4.94 0.57
N ARG A 87 1.81 4.91 1.14
CA ARG A 87 2.04 5.30 2.55
C ARG A 87 1.65 6.74 2.81
N GLN A 88 2.00 7.65 1.93
CA GLN A 88 1.62 9.06 2.05
C GLN A 88 0.10 9.23 2.03
N ARG A 89 -0.56 8.53 1.12
CA ARG A 89 -2.03 8.59 1.02
C ARG A 89 -2.72 8.07 2.28
N LEU A 90 -2.26 6.94 2.80
CA LEU A 90 -2.78 6.36 4.03
C LEU A 90 -2.53 7.27 5.23
N TYR A 91 -1.36 7.89 5.29
CA TYR A 91 -1.02 8.84 6.35
C TYR A 91 -1.99 10.03 6.36
N PHE A 92 -2.22 10.65 5.22
CA PHE A 92 -3.15 11.78 5.10
C PHE A 92 -4.59 11.37 5.41
N ARG A 93 -5.01 10.21 4.96
CA ARG A 93 -6.34 9.68 5.30
C ARG A 93 -6.49 9.47 6.81
N GLY A 94 -5.47 8.92 7.46
CA GLY A 94 -5.46 8.75 8.90
C GLY A 94 -5.63 10.06 9.64
N HIS A 95 -4.97 11.12 9.21
CA HIS A 95 -5.14 12.46 9.77
C HIS A 95 -6.55 12.98 9.60
N THR A 96 -7.11 12.86 8.41
CA THR A 96 -8.47 13.29 8.11
C THR A 96 -9.49 12.55 8.97
N ASP A 97 -9.35 11.24 9.09
CA ASP A 97 -10.24 10.40 9.88
C ASP A 97 -10.14 10.73 11.38
N CYS A 98 -8.94 11.00 11.85
CA CYS A 98 -8.71 11.41 13.24
C CYS A 98 -9.42 12.73 13.56
N ILE A 99 -9.28 13.73 12.70
CA ILE A 99 -9.94 15.04 12.86
C ILE A 99 -11.45 14.87 12.82
N SER A 100 -11.97 14.09 11.88
CA SER A 100 -13.40 13.80 11.78
C SER A 100 -13.95 13.13 13.04
N TYR A 101 -13.22 12.17 13.58
CA TYR A 101 -13.56 11.51 14.83
C TYR A 101 -13.60 12.48 16.00
N LEU A 102 -12.56 13.31 16.15
CA LEU A 102 -12.47 14.29 17.23
C LEU A 102 -13.61 15.32 17.18
N LYS A 103 -14.00 15.75 15.99
CA LYS A 103 -15.17 16.63 15.80
C LYS A 103 -16.45 15.93 16.20
N LYS A 104 -16.62 14.68 15.80
CA LYS A 104 -17.82 13.89 16.09
C LYS A 104 -18.05 13.68 17.58
N VAL A 105 -16.98 13.48 18.37
CA VAL A 105 -17.08 13.30 19.83
C VAL A 105 -17.01 14.61 20.61
N GLY A 106 -16.93 15.76 19.93
CA GLY A 106 -16.92 17.07 20.54
C GLY A 106 -15.58 17.50 21.15
N ALA A 107 -14.50 16.82 20.84
CA ALA A 107 -13.16 17.17 21.30
C ALA A 107 -12.56 18.36 20.55
N LEU A 108 -13.04 18.61 19.32
CA LEU A 108 -12.70 19.77 18.51
C LEU A 108 -13.96 20.56 18.17
N ASN A 109 -13.90 21.85 18.32
CA ASN A 109 -15.00 22.78 18.00
C ASN A 109 -14.93 23.23 16.54
#